data_084e097132df6a3318b229b0113a11fd
#
_entry.id   084e097132df6a3318b229b0113a11fd
#
_cell.length_a   1.000
_cell.length_b   1.000
_cell.length_c   1.000
_cell.angle_alpha   90.00
_cell.angle_beta   90.00
_cell.angle_gamma   90.00
#
_symmetry.space_group_name_H-M   'P 1'
#
loop_
_entity.id
_entity.type
_entity.pdbx_description
1 polymer ?
#
loop_
_entity_poly.entity_id
_entity_poly.type
_entity_poly.pdbx_seq_one_letter_code
_entity_poly.pdbx_strand_id
1 'polypeptide(L)'
;MPDPGRLKELLIPGAELFLHPSPEGSQRKTKFSTVMVRHEGELISLVSTLPNRFIKELLKENSLPILKDFQYVRAEPSCGNHRFDFLLNDVNGYPFYLEVKSVTYVENGLAKFPDAVTERGTRHANALAELVLNGTGAGILFVCQRSDANKFEPMWDRDPKFSQALLKANQGGVHVWCITSQMSETEMTFKREIPVNLIPPV
;
A
#
# COMPACT_ATOMS: atom_id res chain seq x y z
N MET A 1 -14.28 9.45 -8.22
CA MET A 1 -13.40 9.10 -7.09
C MET A 1 -12.22 8.32 -7.66
N PRO A 2 -10.99 8.61 -7.27
CA PRO A 2 -9.80 7.97 -7.87
C PRO A 2 -9.47 6.58 -7.30
N ASP A 3 -10.12 6.14 -6.22
CA ASP A 3 -9.90 4.84 -5.61
C ASP A 3 -10.84 3.77 -6.20
N PRO A 4 -10.31 2.62 -6.68
CA PRO A 4 -11.12 1.51 -7.19
C PRO A 4 -11.65 0.58 -6.08
N GLY A 5 -11.27 0.81 -4.81
CA GLY A 5 -11.73 0.03 -3.65
C GLY A 5 -13.23 0.16 -3.40
N ARG A 6 -13.77 -0.76 -2.60
CA ARG A 6 -15.19 -0.73 -2.25
C ARG A 6 -15.55 0.40 -1.30
N LEU A 7 -14.66 0.76 -0.36
CA LEU A 7 -14.75 1.86 0.60
C LEU A 7 -16.14 2.00 1.28
N LYS A 8 -16.89 0.90 1.38
CA LYS A 8 -18.27 0.91 1.89
C LYS A 8 -18.34 1.27 3.37
N GLU A 9 -17.30 0.95 4.11
CA GLU A 9 -17.12 1.28 5.53
C GLU A 9 -16.81 2.75 5.78
N LEU A 10 -16.27 3.44 4.77
CA LEU A 10 -15.88 4.85 4.86
C LEU A 10 -16.92 5.79 4.25
N LEU A 11 -17.54 5.38 3.14
CA LEU A 11 -18.48 6.20 2.38
C LEU A 11 -19.92 5.89 2.79
N ILE A 12 -20.21 6.10 4.07
CA ILE A 12 -21.53 5.93 4.68
C ILE A 12 -22.35 7.23 4.59
N PRO A 13 -23.70 7.17 4.63
CA PRO A 13 -24.52 8.36 4.71
C PRO A 13 -24.12 9.27 5.87
N GLY A 14 -23.90 10.56 5.61
CA GLY A 14 -23.45 11.53 6.62
C GLY A 14 -21.93 11.63 6.78
N ALA A 15 -21.11 10.84 6.06
CA ALA A 15 -19.65 10.97 6.09
C ALA A 15 -19.20 12.36 5.64
N GLU A 16 -18.25 12.96 6.38
CA GLU A 16 -17.60 14.22 6.00
C GLU A 16 -16.56 13.96 4.92
N LEU A 17 -16.79 14.53 3.73
CA LEU A 17 -15.94 14.34 2.56
C LEU A 17 -15.15 15.60 2.25
N PHE A 18 -13.86 15.44 1.92
CA PHE A 18 -12.99 16.50 1.43
C PHE A 18 -12.92 16.42 -0.09
N LEU A 19 -13.20 17.56 -0.73
CA LEU A 19 -13.29 17.67 -2.17
C LEU A 19 -12.17 18.56 -2.70
N HIS A 20 -11.51 18.11 -3.76
CA HIS A 20 -10.55 18.90 -4.51
C HIS A 20 -11.21 19.37 -5.81
N PRO A 21 -11.16 20.68 -6.14
CA PRO A 21 -11.71 21.19 -7.39
C PRO A 21 -10.93 20.63 -8.59
N SER A 22 -11.64 20.35 -9.67
CA SER A 22 -10.98 19.96 -10.92
C SER A 22 -10.24 21.18 -11.50
N PRO A 23 -9.08 21.02 -12.16
CA PRO A 23 -8.38 22.11 -12.81
C PRO A 23 -9.29 22.83 -13.82
N GLU A 24 -9.11 24.14 -13.96
CA GLU A 24 -9.77 24.92 -14.99
C GLU A 24 -9.48 24.34 -16.38
N GLY A 25 -10.49 24.26 -17.24
CA GLY A 25 -10.38 23.65 -18.57
C GLY A 25 -10.41 22.13 -18.60
N SER A 26 -10.59 21.47 -17.46
CA SER A 26 -10.74 20.02 -17.40
C SER A 26 -11.99 19.54 -18.14
N GLN A 27 -11.85 18.53 -19.03
CA GLN A 27 -12.99 17.88 -19.72
C GLN A 27 -13.73 16.85 -18.84
N ARG A 28 -13.48 16.84 -17.52
CA ARG A 28 -14.17 15.91 -16.61
C ARG A 28 -15.63 16.27 -16.45
N LYS A 29 -16.48 15.25 -16.32
CA LYS A 29 -17.93 15.44 -16.08
C LYS A 29 -18.24 16.04 -14.69
N THR A 30 -17.32 15.92 -13.74
CA THR A 30 -17.48 16.42 -12.37
C THR A 30 -16.51 17.56 -12.08
N LYS A 31 -17.02 18.60 -11.40
CA LYS A 31 -16.23 19.79 -11.00
C LYS A 31 -15.32 19.53 -9.80
N PHE A 32 -15.55 18.44 -9.07
CA PHE A 32 -14.80 18.08 -7.87
C PHE A 32 -14.42 16.60 -7.88
N SER A 33 -13.32 16.28 -7.21
CA SER A 33 -12.91 14.90 -6.89
C SER A 33 -12.90 14.75 -5.38
N THR A 34 -13.54 13.70 -4.86
CA THR A 34 -13.41 13.31 -3.45
C THR A 34 -12.00 12.79 -3.22
N VAL A 35 -11.28 13.39 -2.28
CA VAL A 35 -9.86 13.06 -2.02
C VAL A 35 -9.62 12.48 -0.63
N MET A 36 -10.45 12.85 0.36
CA MET A 36 -10.38 12.31 1.71
C MET A 36 -11.78 12.17 2.32
N VAL A 37 -11.85 11.36 3.36
CA VAL A 37 -13.02 11.21 4.23
C VAL A 37 -12.57 11.31 5.68
N ARG A 38 -13.41 11.90 6.54
CA ARG A 38 -13.23 11.79 7.98
C ARG A 38 -14.06 10.62 8.51
N HIS A 39 -13.42 9.71 9.22
CA HIS A 39 -14.06 8.54 9.79
C HIS A 39 -13.45 8.27 11.17
N GLU A 40 -14.28 8.19 12.21
CA GLU A 40 -13.86 7.96 13.62
C GLU A 40 -12.73 8.89 14.10
N GLY A 41 -12.75 10.15 13.66
CA GLY A 41 -11.73 11.15 14.02
C GLY A 41 -10.47 11.12 13.15
N GLU A 42 -10.26 10.09 12.33
CA GLU A 42 -9.14 9.97 11.39
C GLU A 42 -9.48 10.62 10.05
N LEU A 43 -8.49 11.29 9.44
CA LEU A 43 -8.53 11.66 8.03
C LEU A 43 -7.95 10.52 7.21
N ILE A 44 -8.70 10.07 6.21
CA ILE A 44 -8.31 8.92 5.38
C ILE A 44 -8.28 9.38 3.93
N SER A 45 -7.13 9.21 3.27
CA SER A 45 -7.04 9.50 1.83
C SER A 45 -7.79 8.46 1.00
N LEU A 46 -8.52 8.95 0.00
CA LEU A 46 -9.19 8.16 -1.03
C LEU A 46 -8.45 8.22 -2.37
N VAL A 47 -7.17 8.63 -2.36
CA VAL A 47 -6.31 8.72 -3.54
C VAL A 47 -5.37 7.52 -3.54
N SER A 48 -5.70 6.49 -4.31
CA SER A 48 -4.96 5.21 -4.35
C SER A 48 -3.50 5.35 -4.79
N THR A 49 -3.13 6.43 -5.49
CA THR A 49 -1.76 6.71 -5.92
C THR A 49 -0.94 7.50 -4.89
N LEU A 50 -1.56 7.99 -3.82
CA LEU A 50 -0.88 8.78 -2.79
C LEU A 50 0.21 7.97 -2.05
N PRO A 51 -0.03 6.70 -1.65
CA PRO A 51 1.00 5.89 -1.01
C PRO A 51 2.27 5.75 -1.84
N ASN A 52 2.17 5.53 -3.15
CA ASN A 52 3.33 5.41 -4.02
C ASN A 52 4.13 6.71 -4.10
N ARG A 53 3.45 7.87 -4.18
CA ARG A 53 4.13 9.17 -4.15
C ARG A 53 4.81 9.41 -2.82
N PHE A 54 4.14 9.12 -1.72
CA PHE A 54 4.65 9.25 -0.37
C PHE A 54 5.90 8.38 -0.15
N ILE A 55 5.83 7.10 -0.48
CA ILE A 55 6.97 6.18 -0.35
C ILE A 55 8.13 6.61 -1.25
N LYS A 56 7.85 7.10 -2.48
CA LYS A 56 8.89 7.60 -3.37
C LYS A 56 9.72 8.73 -2.75
N GLU A 57 9.07 9.68 -2.10
CA GLU A 57 9.78 10.79 -1.46
C GLU A 57 10.57 10.31 -0.23
N LEU A 58 9.98 9.47 0.62
CA LEU A 58 10.70 8.87 1.76
C LEU A 58 11.93 8.04 1.32
N LEU A 59 11.83 7.30 0.21
CA LEU A 59 12.94 6.53 -0.35
C LEU A 59 14.06 7.43 -0.88
N LYS A 60 13.73 8.51 -1.58
CA LYS A 60 14.72 9.47 -2.08
C LYS A 60 15.47 10.19 -0.96
N GLU A 61 14.77 10.49 0.12
CA GLU A 61 15.31 11.15 1.31
C GLU A 61 16.01 10.18 2.27
N ASN A 62 15.94 8.87 1.98
CA ASN A 62 16.38 7.80 2.88
C ASN A 62 15.79 7.94 4.31
N SER A 63 14.54 8.40 4.39
CA SER A 63 13.87 8.74 5.65
C SER A 63 12.88 7.68 6.13
N LEU A 64 12.74 6.54 5.42
CA LEU A 64 11.90 5.42 5.83
C LEU A 64 12.70 4.40 6.65
N PRO A 65 12.50 4.30 7.99
CA PRO A 65 13.38 3.51 8.87
C PRO A 65 13.51 2.03 8.50
N ILE A 66 12.41 1.39 8.04
CA ILE A 66 12.40 -0.04 7.66
C ILE A 66 13.18 -0.33 6.38
N LEU A 67 13.47 0.68 5.58
CA LEU A 67 14.21 0.59 4.30
C LEU A 67 15.48 1.43 4.30
N LYS A 68 15.99 1.83 5.47
CA LYS A 68 17.20 2.68 5.61
C LYS A 68 18.45 2.08 4.98
N ASP A 69 18.49 0.74 4.90
CA ASP A 69 19.62 -0.02 4.34
C ASP A 69 19.48 -0.25 2.82
N PHE A 70 18.47 0.37 2.21
CA PHE A 70 18.23 0.30 0.77
C PHE A 70 18.41 1.67 0.11
N GLN A 71 19.05 1.68 -1.05
CA GLN A 71 19.21 2.87 -1.87
C GLN A 71 18.17 2.92 -2.98
N TYR A 72 17.44 4.03 -3.10
CA TYR A 72 16.50 4.25 -4.20
C TYR A 72 17.23 4.34 -5.55
N VAL A 73 16.77 3.55 -6.52
CA VAL A 73 17.28 3.58 -7.90
C VAL A 73 16.26 4.25 -8.83
N ARG A 74 15.06 3.70 -8.96
CA ARG A 74 14.02 4.26 -9.83
C ARG A 74 12.63 3.74 -9.49
N ALA A 75 11.62 4.50 -9.92
CA ALA A 75 10.23 4.06 -9.90
C ALA A 75 9.86 3.28 -11.16
N GLU A 76 8.80 2.49 -11.05
CA GLU A 76 8.15 1.73 -12.12
C GLU A 76 9.09 0.85 -12.96
N PRO A 77 10.01 0.06 -12.33
CA PRO A 77 10.87 -0.86 -13.06
C PRO A 77 10.05 -1.96 -13.71
N SER A 78 10.30 -2.21 -15.01
CA SER A 78 9.79 -3.41 -15.68
C SER A 78 10.72 -4.59 -15.39
N CYS A 79 10.12 -5.76 -15.10
CA CYS A 79 10.82 -7.02 -14.93
C CYS A 79 9.96 -8.14 -15.55
N GLY A 80 10.41 -8.69 -16.68
CA GLY A 80 9.60 -9.58 -17.49
C GLY A 80 8.28 -8.91 -17.93
N ASN A 81 7.17 -9.56 -17.64
CA ASN A 81 5.82 -9.07 -17.93
C ASN A 81 5.22 -8.23 -16.77
N HIS A 82 6.01 -7.93 -15.75
CA HIS A 82 5.57 -7.21 -14.57
C HIS A 82 6.20 -5.82 -14.50
N ARG A 83 5.48 -4.86 -13.90
CA ARG A 83 5.98 -3.55 -13.53
C ARG A 83 5.71 -3.36 -12.04
N PHE A 84 6.79 -3.30 -11.26
CA PHE A 84 6.75 -3.06 -9.84
C PHE A 84 6.84 -1.58 -9.53
N ASP A 85 6.59 -1.18 -8.27
CA ASP A 85 6.55 0.24 -7.93
C ASP A 85 7.95 0.85 -7.82
N PHE A 86 8.93 0.13 -7.22
CA PHE A 86 10.28 0.65 -7.05
C PHE A 86 11.36 -0.42 -7.27
N LEU A 87 12.50 0.04 -7.79
CA LEU A 87 13.76 -0.67 -7.76
C LEU A 87 14.66 0.04 -6.75
N LEU A 88 15.20 -0.72 -5.82
CA LEU A 88 16.18 -0.33 -4.81
C LEU A 88 17.45 -1.17 -5.00
N ASN A 89 18.57 -0.74 -4.41
CA ASN A 89 19.73 -1.59 -4.19
C ASN A 89 19.88 -1.83 -2.67
N ASP A 90 20.24 -3.04 -2.29
CA ASP A 90 20.65 -3.35 -0.92
C ASP A 90 22.03 -2.77 -0.59
N VAL A 91 22.51 -2.99 0.65
CA VAL A 91 23.84 -2.50 1.11
C VAL A 91 25.02 -3.05 0.30
N ASN A 92 24.85 -4.16 -0.41
CA ASN A 92 25.85 -4.77 -1.26
C ASN A 92 25.72 -4.36 -2.74
N GLY A 93 24.73 -3.52 -3.05
CA GLY A 93 24.44 -3.06 -4.40
C GLY A 93 23.57 -4.03 -5.22
N TYR A 94 23.04 -5.10 -4.62
CA TYR A 94 22.16 -6.03 -5.33
C TYR A 94 20.73 -5.45 -5.49
N PRO A 95 20.08 -5.75 -6.63
CA PRO A 95 18.74 -5.24 -6.90
C PRO A 95 17.69 -5.82 -5.95
N PHE A 96 16.80 -4.94 -5.51
CA PHE A 96 15.66 -5.26 -4.67
C PHE A 96 14.39 -4.63 -5.25
N TYR A 97 13.38 -5.44 -5.57
CA TYR A 97 12.10 -4.96 -6.11
C TYR A 97 11.09 -4.77 -4.98
N LEU A 98 10.50 -3.58 -4.92
CA LEU A 98 9.48 -3.23 -3.93
C LEU A 98 8.15 -2.94 -4.60
N GLU A 99 7.10 -3.60 -4.11
CA GLU A 99 5.70 -3.35 -4.45
C GLU A 99 5.01 -2.66 -3.27
N VAL A 100 4.26 -1.59 -3.52
CA VAL A 100 3.51 -0.83 -2.51
C VAL A 100 2.01 -1.14 -2.63
N LYS A 101 1.35 -1.34 -1.51
CA LYS A 101 -0.10 -1.57 -1.43
C LYS A 101 -0.75 -0.55 -0.51
N SER A 102 -1.78 0.12 -1.02
CA SER A 102 -2.61 1.04 -0.24
C SER A 102 -3.57 0.26 0.65
N VAL A 103 -3.62 0.59 1.94
CA VAL A 103 -4.55 0.02 2.91
C VAL A 103 -5.36 1.14 3.54
N THR A 104 -6.69 1.04 3.45
CA THR A 104 -7.64 2.00 4.06
C THR A 104 -8.59 1.32 5.04
N TYR A 105 -8.73 -0.01 4.95
CA TYR A 105 -9.60 -0.78 5.83
C TYR A 105 -8.91 -1.05 7.16
N VAL A 106 -9.50 -0.53 8.25
CA VAL A 106 -9.08 -0.81 9.64
C VAL A 106 -10.32 -1.07 10.47
N GLU A 107 -10.32 -2.14 11.23
CA GLU A 107 -11.39 -2.55 12.13
C GLU A 107 -10.77 -2.93 13.48
N ASN A 108 -11.16 -2.24 14.55
CA ASN A 108 -10.63 -2.45 15.91
C ASN A 108 -9.08 -2.44 15.97
N GLY A 109 -8.44 -1.52 15.26
CA GLY A 109 -6.99 -1.41 15.20
C GLY A 109 -6.30 -2.44 14.30
N LEU A 110 -7.06 -3.28 13.60
CA LEU A 110 -6.56 -4.29 12.67
C LEU A 110 -6.68 -3.79 11.23
N ALA A 111 -5.56 -3.45 10.60
CA ALA A 111 -5.49 -3.14 9.18
C ALA A 111 -5.61 -4.42 8.34
N LYS A 112 -6.44 -4.40 7.30
CA LYS A 112 -6.67 -5.55 6.43
C LYS A 112 -6.57 -5.19 4.94
N PHE A 113 -6.06 -6.11 4.13
CA PHE A 113 -5.99 -6.00 2.67
C PHE A 113 -6.21 -7.37 2.01
N PRO A 114 -6.87 -7.43 0.85
CA PRO A 114 -7.50 -6.33 0.11
C PRO A 114 -8.97 -6.11 0.52
N ASP A 115 -9.49 -4.91 0.32
CA ASP A 115 -10.92 -4.59 0.52
C ASP A 115 -11.81 -5.12 -0.62
N ALA A 116 -11.21 -5.57 -1.72
CA ALA A 116 -11.85 -6.25 -2.85
C ALA A 116 -10.89 -7.30 -3.43
N VAL A 117 -11.42 -8.35 -4.08
CA VAL A 117 -10.60 -9.39 -4.73
C VAL A 117 -9.61 -8.76 -5.71
N THR A 118 -8.33 -9.12 -5.60
CA THR A 118 -7.23 -8.54 -6.38
C THR A 118 -6.40 -9.59 -7.12
N GLU A 119 -6.81 -9.95 -8.33
CA GLU A 119 -6.01 -10.84 -9.17
C GLU A 119 -4.63 -10.25 -9.51
N ARG A 120 -4.56 -8.92 -9.69
CA ARG A 120 -3.28 -8.24 -9.92
C ARG A 120 -2.36 -8.37 -8.70
N GLY A 121 -2.90 -8.23 -7.49
CA GLY A 121 -2.13 -8.42 -6.25
C GLY A 121 -1.56 -9.83 -6.15
N THR A 122 -2.37 -10.85 -6.44
CA THR A 122 -1.93 -12.25 -6.46
C THR A 122 -0.82 -12.47 -7.48
N ARG A 123 -0.96 -11.95 -8.71
CA ARG A 123 0.11 -12.06 -9.73
C ARG A 123 1.41 -11.38 -9.29
N HIS A 124 1.34 -10.19 -8.67
CA HIS A 124 2.53 -9.48 -8.18
C HIS A 124 3.21 -10.24 -7.04
N ALA A 125 2.46 -10.79 -6.08
CA ALA A 125 3.03 -11.59 -4.99
C ALA A 125 3.78 -12.83 -5.52
N ASN A 126 3.20 -13.55 -6.49
CA ASN A 126 3.84 -14.69 -7.11
C ASN A 126 5.10 -14.29 -7.90
N ALA A 127 5.05 -13.19 -8.67
CA ALA A 127 6.20 -12.71 -9.43
C ALA A 127 7.36 -12.28 -8.53
N LEU A 128 7.08 -11.65 -7.39
CA LEU A 128 8.10 -11.31 -6.39
C LEU A 128 8.72 -12.58 -5.77
N ALA A 129 7.91 -13.62 -5.51
CA ALA A 129 8.43 -14.91 -5.05
C ALA A 129 9.37 -15.57 -6.07
N GLU A 130 9.04 -15.50 -7.37
CA GLU A 130 9.91 -15.99 -8.45
C GLU A 130 11.23 -15.20 -8.50
N LEU A 131 11.22 -13.88 -8.31
CA LEU A 131 12.45 -13.09 -8.23
C LEU A 131 13.36 -13.56 -7.09
N VAL A 132 12.79 -13.80 -5.91
CA VAL A 132 13.57 -14.28 -4.75
C VAL A 132 14.16 -15.67 -5.02
N LEU A 133 13.39 -16.58 -5.61
CA LEU A 133 13.89 -17.91 -6.00
C LEU A 133 15.07 -17.83 -6.99
N ASN A 134 15.12 -16.78 -7.81
CA ASN A 134 16.20 -16.50 -8.75
C ASN A 134 17.32 -15.63 -8.17
N GLY A 135 17.37 -15.44 -6.84
CA GLY A 135 18.43 -14.73 -6.15
C GLY A 135 18.31 -13.20 -6.15
N THR A 136 17.15 -12.65 -6.55
CA THR A 136 16.91 -11.20 -6.53
C THR A 136 16.04 -10.83 -5.33
N GLY A 137 16.45 -9.83 -4.54
CA GLY A 137 15.68 -9.38 -3.38
C GLY A 137 14.31 -8.80 -3.75
N ALA A 138 13.30 -9.05 -2.93
CA ALA A 138 11.96 -8.50 -3.16
C ALA A 138 11.16 -8.27 -1.87
N GLY A 139 10.23 -7.29 -1.90
CA GLY A 139 9.35 -7.00 -0.79
C GLY A 139 8.02 -6.38 -1.19
N ILE A 140 7.06 -6.51 -0.29
CA ILE A 140 5.74 -5.87 -0.36
C ILE A 140 5.57 -4.96 0.85
N LEU A 141 5.29 -3.69 0.62
CA LEU A 141 5.05 -2.70 1.66
C LEU A 141 3.58 -2.28 1.64
N PHE A 142 2.85 -2.66 2.67
CA PHE A 142 1.51 -2.16 2.93
C PHE A 142 1.60 -0.80 3.62
N VAL A 143 0.94 0.19 3.03
CA VAL A 143 0.86 1.56 3.56
C VAL A 143 -0.56 1.81 4.04
N CYS A 144 -0.77 1.70 5.34
CA CYS A 144 -2.04 2.01 5.96
C CYS A 144 -2.20 3.53 6.04
N GLN A 145 -3.18 4.06 5.29
CA GLN A 145 -3.50 5.49 5.23
C GLN A 145 -4.33 5.95 6.45
N ARG A 146 -4.16 5.26 7.57
CA ARG A 146 -4.78 5.54 8.88
C ARG A 146 -3.71 5.40 9.96
N SER A 147 -3.89 6.15 11.02
CA SER A 147 -2.95 6.18 12.15
C SER A 147 -3.32 5.24 13.30
N ASP A 148 -4.54 4.75 13.31
CA ASP A 148 -5.17 3.97 14.39
C ASP A 148 -4.92 2.46 14.28
N ALA A 149 -4.31 1.97 13.21
CA ALA A 149 -3.96 0.56 13.08
C ALA A 149 -2.76 0.17 13.96
N ASN A 150 -2.83 -1.02 14.56
CA ASN A 150 -1.82 -1.58 15.45
C ASN A 150 -1.22 -2.90 14.93
N LYS A 151 -1.86 -3.54 13.96
CA LYS A 151 -1.48 -4.81 13.36
C LYS A 151 -2.03 -4.89 11.94
N PHE A 152 -1.38 -5.67 11.09
CA PHE A 152 -1.85 -5.96 9.74
C PHE A 152 -2.09 -7.47 9.56
N GLU A 153 -3.18 -7.80 8.86
CA GLU A 153 -3.50 -9.17 8.40
C GLU A 153 -4.06 -9.14 6.97
N PRO A 154 -3.76 -10.16 6.13
CA PRO A 154 -4.48 -10.31 4.88
C PRO A 154 -5.94 -10.67 5.13
N MET A 155 -6.84 -10.24 4.24
CA MET A 155 -8.28 -10.48 4.37
C MET A 155 -8.65 -11.87 3.81
N TRP A 156 -8.39 -12.90 4.59
CA TRP A 156 -8.53 -14.30 4.24
C TRP A 156 -9.93 -14.71 3.75
N ASP A 157 -10.96 -14.13 4.36
CA ASP A 157 -12.36 -14.37 4.02
C ASP A 157 -12.76 -13.74 2.69
N ARG A 158 -12.14 -12.62 2.31
CA ARG A 158 -12.47 -11.86 1.11
C ARG A 158 -11.67 -12.27 -0.11
N ASP A 159 -10.37 -12.47 0.07
CA ASP A 159 -9.47 -12.90 -1.01
C ASP A 159 -8.48 -13.97 -0.50
N PRO A 160 -8.94 -15.21 -0.33
CA PRO A 160 -8.07 -16.30 0.11
C PRO A 160 -6.93 -16.60 -0.88
N LYS A 161 -7.13 -16.30 -2.18
CA LYS A 161 -6.08 -16.50 -3.20
C LYS A 161 -4.92 -15.55 -3.02
N PHE A 162 -5.20 -14.27 -2.83
CA PHE A 162 -4.17 -13.27 -2.53
C PHE A 162 -3.50 -13.58 -1.20
N SER A 163 -4.28 -13.86 -0.14
CA SER A 163 -3.76 -14.14 1.20
C SER A 163 -2.81 -15.35 1.20
N GLN A 164 -3.16 -16.40 0.49
CA GLN A 164 -2.31 -17.58 0.33
C GLN A 164 -1.05 -17.29 -0.50
N ALA A 165 -1.17 -16.48 -1.58
CA ALA A 165 -0.01 -16.07 -2.38
C ALA A 165 0.96 -15.21 -1.58
N LEU A 166 0.45 -14.28 -0.76
CA LEU A 166 1.25 -13.44 0.13
C LEU A 166 2.00 -14.26 1.18
N LEU A 167 1.30 -15.21 1.82
CA LEU A 167 1.93 -16.13 2.79
C LEU A 167 3.05 -16.94 2.14
N LYS A 168 2.79 -17.57 0.98
CA LYS A 168 3.79 -18.35 0.25
C LYS A 168 4.98 -17.51 -0.18
N ALA A 169 4.74 -16.28 -0.68
CA ALA A 169 5.80 -15.37 -1.05
C ALA A 169 6.69 -15.02 0.15
N ASN A 170 6.09 -14.74 1.30
CA ASN A 170 6.85 -14.46 2.53
C ASN A 170 7.64 -15.67 3.01
N GLN A 171 7.06 -16.88 2.99
CA GLN A 171 7.75 -18.13 3.31
C GLN A 171 8.92 -18.42 2.34
N GLY A 172 8.79 -17.97 1.09
CA GLY A 172 9.83 -18.04 0.06
C GLY A 172 10.90 -16.94 0.16
N GLY A 173 10.83 -16.01 1.14
CA GLY A 173 11.83 -14.99 1.37
C GLY A 173 11.45 -13.59 0.87
N VAL A 174 10.25 -13.37 0.34
CA VAL A 174 9.76 -12.02 0.07
C VAL A 174 9.49 -11.31 1.38
N HIS A 175 10.10 -10.15 1.58
CA HIS A 175 9.84 -9.33 2.75
C HIS A 175 8.43 -8.75 2.72
N VAL A 176 7.74 -8.74 3.86
CA VAL A 176 6.41 -8.14 3.99
C VAL A 176 6.39 -7.20 5.18
N TRP A 177 6.12 -5.93 4.92
CA TRP A 177 6.03 -4.89 5.93
C TRP A 177 4.69 -4.18 5.88
N CYS A 178 4.29 -3.61 6.99
CA CYS A 178 3.18 -2.67 7.05
C CYS A 178 3.57 -1.45 7.87
N ILE A 179 3.28 -0.28 7.33
CA ILE A 179 3.43 1.00 8.04
C ILE A 179 2.09 1.70 8.16
N THR A 180 1.96 2.52 9.20
CA THR A 180 0.86 3.48 9.35
C THR A 180 1.34 4.88 9.03
N SER A 181 0.42 5.69 8.52
CA SER A 181 0.63 7.11 8.26
C SER A 181 -0.37 7.97 9.00
N GLN A 182 0.01 9.20 9.28
CA GLN A 182 -0.89 10.24 9.77
C GLN A 182 -1.24 11.14 8.59
N MET A 183 -2.54 11.36 8.38
CA MET A 183 -3.06 12.29 7.38
C MET A 183 -3.44 13.62 8.02
N SER A 184 -3.05 14.72 7.39
CA SER A 184 -3.64 16.05 7.57
C SER A 184 -4.33 16.48 6.27
N GLU A 185 -4.90 17.67 6.24
CA GLU A 185 -5.50 18.22 5.00
C GLU A 185 -4.47 18.49 3.91
N THR A 186 -3.20 18.64 4.28
CA THR A 186 -2.14 19.08 3.37
C THR A 186 -1.06 18.04 3.14
N GLU A 187 -0.86 17.10 4.06
CA GLU A 187 0.27 16.17 3.99
C GLU A 187 -0.06 14.79 4.56
N MET A 188 0.76 13.82 4.17
CA MET A 188 0.82 12.46 4.70
C MET A 188 2.20 12.27 5.33
N THR A 189 2.26 11.86 6.60
CA THR A 189 3.52 11.63 7.33
C THR A 189 3.63 10.18 7.80
N PHE A 190 4.85 9.67 7.88
CA PHE A 190 5.14 8.35 8.46
C PHE A 190 4.86 8.40 9.97
N LYS A 191 4.13 7.39 10.49
CA LYS A 191 3.87 7.30 11.92
C LYS A 191 4.68 6.18 12.57
N ARG A 192 4.52 4.94 12.13
CA ARG A 192 5.25 3.77 12.64
C ARG A 192 5.11 2.56 11.73
N GLU A 193 5.99 1.61 11.89
CA GLU A 193 5.80 0.23 11.46
C GLU A 193 4.84 -0.49 12.42
N ILE A 194 4.06 -1.44 11.89
CA ILE A 194 3.16 -2.29 12.67
C ILE A 194 3.40 -3.76 12.34
N PRO A 195 3.20 -4.68 13.31
CA PRO A 195 3.36 -6.12 13.09
C PRO A 195 2.47 -6.64 11.98
N VAL A 196 3.02 -7.55 11.17
CA VAL A 196 2.32 -8.29 10.12
C VAL A 196 2.07 -9.71 10.58
N ASN A 197 0.80 -10.16 10.56
CA ASN A 197 0.42 -11.54 10.82
C ASN A 197 -0.15 -12.15 9.54
N LEU A 198 0.55 -13.12 8.97
CA LEU A 198 0.14 -13.84 7.76
C LEU A 198 -0.45 -15.23 8.06
N ILE A 199 -0.64 -15.59 9.33
CA ILE A 199 -1.18 -16.89 9.73
C ILE A 199 -2.67 -16.92 9.37
N PRO A 200 -3.15 -17.99 8.67
CA PRO A 200 -4.57 -18.14 8.41
C PRO A 200 -5.37 -18.21 9.71
N PRO A 201 -6.56 -17.64 9.77
CA PRO A 201 -7.45 -17.87 10.92
C PRO A 201 -7.81 -19.35 11.03
N VAL A 202 -7.93 -19.83 12.26
CA VAL A 202 -8.30 -21.21 12.59
C VAL A 202 -9.78 -21.45 12.28
#